data_d94f03a10cc1698c70ab76c884446239
#
_entry.id   d94f03a10cc1698c70ab76c884446239
#
_cell.length_a   1.000
_cell.length_b   1.000
_cell.length_c   1.000
_cell.angle_alpha   90.00
_cell.angle_beta   90.00
_cell.angle_gamma   90.00
#
_symmetry.space_group_name_H-M   'P 1'
#
loop_
_entity.id
_entity.type
_entity.pdbx_description
1 polymer ?
#
loop_
_entity_poly.entity_id
_entity_poly.type
_entity_poly.pdbx_seq_one_letter_code
_entity_poly.pdbx_strand_id
1 'polypeptide(L)'
;MSAPAASYSSELASAMRMLADDPRVVFVGQGVRYNSHRMFGSLEGIPMERRIEMPVAEDFQMGFCTGLAMEGMVPVALYPRWDFLLLAANQLVNHLDKLYRFGWHPKVIIRVSVGATAPMNPGPQHTQDHTRAFRKMLHSVKAHRLTAAESVFPAYRHALNSRHSSIMVEYMEHY
;
A
#
# COMPACT_ATOMS: atom_id res chain seq x y z
N MET A 1 -34.19 -3.30 10.00
CA MET A 1 -32.96 -4.07 10.27
C MET A 1 -31.82 -3.32 9.61
N SER A 2 -30.86 -2.77 10.39
CA SER A 2 -29.68 -2.14 9.81
C SER A 2 -28.82 -3.23 9.15
N ALA A 3 -28.27 -2.94 7.96
CA ALA A 3 -27.29 -3.84 7.34
C ALA A 3 -26.13 -4.08 8.30
N PRO A 4 -25.55 -5.30 8.34
CA PRO A 4 -24.38 -5.57 9.16
C PRO A 4 -23.26 -4.59 8.78
N ALA A 5 -22.54 -4.08 9.77
CA ALA A 5 -21.39 -3.20 9.54
C ALA A 5 -20.36 -3.92 8.64
N ALA A 6 -19.82 -3.23 7.66
CA ALA A 6 -18.82 -3.80 6.75
C ALA A 6 -17.56 -4.19 7.54
N SER A 7 -17.00 -5.36 7.26
CA SER A 7 -15.75 -5.79 7.88
C SER A 7 -14.55 -5.05 7.27
N TYR A 8 -13.46 -4.96 8.01
CA TYR A 8 -12.21 -4.36 7.54
C TYR A 8 -11.72 -5.00 6.23
N SER A 9 -11.76 -6.32 6.13
CA SER A 9 -11.39 -7.06 4.91
C SER A 9 -12.33 -6.77 3.74
N SER A 10 -13.64 -6.62 3.98
CA SER A 10 -14.60 -6.28 2.91
C SER A 10 -14.41 -4.86 2.41
N GLU A 11 -14.07 -3.91 3.29
CA GLU A 11 -13.73 -2.54 2.91
C GLU A 11 -12.45 -2.48 2.08
N LEU A 12 -11.41 -3.26 2.47
CA LEU A 12 -10.20 -3.39 1.67
C LEU A 12 -10.48 -3.96 0.28
N ALA A 13 -11.25 -5.04 0.17
CA ALA A 13 -11.60 -5.61 -1.13
C ALA A 13 -12.39 -4.62 -1.99
N SER A 14 -13.30 -3.85 -1.40
CA SER A 14 -14.05 -2.81 -2.09
C SER A 14 -13.17 -1.66 -2.55
N ALA A 15 -12.21 -1.23 -1.70
CA ALA A 15 -11.23 -0.22 -2.06
C ALA A 15 -10.33 -0.67 -3.20
N MET A 16 -9.87 -1.92 -3.20
CA MET A 16 -9.02 -2.45 -4.29
C MET A 16 -9.77 -2.55 -5.60
N ARG A 17 -11.05 -2.95 -5.60
CA ARG A 17 -11.90 -2.93 -6.81
C ARG A 17 -12.08 -1.51 -7.33
N MET A 18 -12.41 -0.55 -6.47
CA MET A 18 -12.53 0.86 -6.83
C MET A 18 -11.22 1.42 -7.44
N LEU A 19 -10.06 1.04 -6.90
CA LEU A 19 -8.78 1.41 -7.51
C LEU A 19 -8.59 0.76 -8.89
N ALA A 20 -8.96 -0.52 -9.05
CA ALA A 20 -8.84 -1.25 -10.31
C ALA A 20 -9.74 -0.71 -11.43
N ASP A 21 -10.80 0.03 -11.11
CA ASP A 21 -11.66 0.70 -12.11
C ASP A 21 -10.93 1.86 -12.82
N ASP A 22 -9.88 2.43 -12.21
CA ASP A 22 -9.05 3.43 -12.88
C ASP A 22 -8.05 2.72 -13.83
N PRO A 23 -8.07 3.01 -15.15
CA PRO A 23 -7.22 2.33 -16.13
C PRO A 23 -5.73 2.54 -15.89
N ARG A 24 -5.33 3.56 -15.15
CA ARG A 24 -3.92 3.85 -14.81
C ARG A 24 -3.40 2.96 -13.68
N VAL A 25 -4.28 2.35 -12.88
CA VAL A 25 -3.89 1.59 -11.69
C VAL A 25 -3.33 0.23 -12.07
N VAL A 26 -2.22 -0.14 -11.45
CA VAL A 26 -1.59 -1.47 -11.49
C VAL A 26 -1.12 -1.86 -10.09
N PHE A 27 -1.35 -3.11 -9.71
CA PHE A 27 -0.93 -3.65 -8.41
C PHE A 27 0.44 -4.31 -8.56
N VAL A 28 1.41 -3.86 -7.78
CA VAL A 28 2.82 -4.27 -7.91
C VAL A 28 3.32 -4.77 -6.56
N GLY A 29 3.91 -5.94 -6.52
CA GLY A 29 4.50 -6.45 -5.28
C GLY A 29 4.65 -7.96 -5.24
N GLN A 30 5.15 -8.45 -4.11
CA GLN A 30 5.24 -9.88 -3.83
C GLN A 30 3.87 -10.42 -3.43
N GLY A 31 3.51 -11.60 -3.98
CA GLY A 31 2.23 -12.25 -3.69
C GLY A 31 1.01 -11.48 -4.17
N VAL A 32 1.13 -10.68 -5.23
CA VAL A 32 -0.03 -10.05 -5.88
C VAL A 32 -0.70 -10.99 -6.87
N ARG A 33 0.01 -12.01 -7.37
CA ARG A 33 -0.51 -13.05 -8.27
C ARG A 33 -0.75 -14.39 -7.56
N TYR A 34 -0.16 -14.60 -6.38
CA TYR A 34 -0.22 -15.85 -5.62
C TYR A 34 -0.67 -15.58 -4.19
N ASN A 35 -1.45 -16.49 -3.63
CA ASN A 35 -1.89 -16.40 -2.23
C ASN A 35 -0.72 -16.73 -1.27
N SER A 36 0.08 -15.74 -0.94
CA SER A 36 1.25 -15.87 -0.07
C SER A 36 1.14 -15.08 1.24
N HIS A 37 0.16 -14.19 1.36
CA HIS A 37 -0.08 -13.38 2.55
C HIS A 37 -1.53 -12.86 2.60
N ARG A 38 -1.99 -12.41 3.78
CA ARG A 38 -3.38 -11.99 4.00
C ARG A 38 -3.86 -10.85 3.08
N MET A 39 -2.97 -9.93 2.71
CA MET A 39 -3.34 -8.81 1.82
C MET A 39 -3.81 -9.29 0.44
N PHE A 40 -3.39 -10.50 0.00
CA PHE A 40 -3.80 -11.09 -1.28
C PHE A 40 -5.32 -11.23 -1.40
N GLY A 41 -6.01 -11.62 -0.33
CA GLY A 41 -7.47 -11.80 -0.34
C GLY A 41 -8.23 -10.54 -0.79
N SER A 42 -7.69 -9.35 -0.51
CA SER A 42 -8.30 -8.09 -0.95
C SER A 42 -8.16 -7.82 -2.46
N LEU A 43 -7.32 -8.59 -3.16
CA LEU A 43 -7.12 -8.49 -4.62
C LEU A 43 -7.99 -9.49 -5.38
N GLU A 44 -8.79 -10.29 -4.70
CA GLU A 44 -9.66 -11.26 -5.33
C GLU A 44 -10.64 -10.58 -6.29
N GLY A 45 -10.79 -11.15 -7.49
CA GLY A 45 -11.61 -10.56 -8.56
C GLY A 45 -10.93 -9.46 -9.38
N ILE A 46 -9.73 -8.97 -9.01
CA ILE A 46 -8.97 -8.04 -9.85
C ILE A 46 -8.31 -8.83 -10.99
N PRO A 47 -8.37 -8.36 -12.25
CA PRO A 47 -7.76 -9.04 -13.39
C PRO A 47 -6.24 -9.23 -13.24
N MET A 48 -5.71 -10.36 -13.74
CA MET A 48 -4.29 -10.71 -13.60
C MET A 48 -3.37 -9.80 -14.40
N GLU A 49 -3.85 -9.20 -15.49
CA GLU A 49 -3.12 -8.20 -16.28
C GLU A 49 -2.90 -6.89 -15.53
N ARG A 50 -3.65 -6.65 -14.45
CA ARG A 50 -3.49 -5.52 -13.55
C ARG A 50 -2.51 -5.78 -12.41
N ARG A 51 -1.87 -6.97 -12.38
CA ARG A 51 -1.00 -7.39 -11.29
C ARG A 51 0.39 -7.72 -11.81
N ILE A 52 1.39 -7.04 -11.31
CA ILE A 52 2.80 -7.28 -11.60
C ILE A 52 3.44 -7.93 -10.38
N GLU A 53 3.73 -9.23 -10.49
CA GLU A 53 4.46 -9.96 -9.45
C GLU A 53 5.92 -9.54 -9.44
N MET A 54 6.46 -9.24 -8.26
CA MET A 54 7.83 -8.82 -8.07
C MET A 54 8.64 -9.89 -7.32
N PRO A 55 9.93 -10.01 -7.60
CA PRO A 55 10.83 -10.77 -6.74
C PRO A 55 10.97 -10.09 -5.36
N VAL A 56 11.59 -10.80 -4.41
CA VAL A 56 11.95 -10.23 -3.09
C VAL A 56 13.09 -9.21 -3.29
N ALA A 57 12.72 -7.98 -3.63
CA ALA A 57 13.65 -6.88 -3.92
C ALA A 57 12.92 -5.54 -3.70
N GLU A 58 12.68 -5.18 -2.44
CA GLU A 58 11.81 -4.08 -2.03
C GLU A 58 12.30 -2.71 -2.53
N ASP A 59 13.61 -2.49 -2.52
CA ASP A 59 14.22 -1.25 -3.06
C ASP A 59 13.96 -1.13 -4.57
N PHE A 60 14.20 -2.20 -5.32
CA PHE A 60 13.90 -2.24 -6.75
C PHE A 60 12.40 -2.03 -7.03
N GLN A 61 11.51 -2.67 -6.24
CA GLN A 61 10.05 -2.51 -6.37
C GLN A 61 9.64 -1.03 -6.22
N MET A 62 10.18 -0.31 -5.24
CA MET A 62 9.86 1.11 -5.04
C MET A 62 10.36 1.97 -6.20
N GLY A 63 11.59 1.74 -6.67
CA GLY A 63 12.14 2.43 -7.84
C GLY A 63 11.32 2.18 -9.10
N PHE A 64 10.93 0.92 -9.33
CA PHE A 64 10.06 0.52 -10.45
C PHE A 64 8.70 1.21 -10.40
N CYS A 65 8.03 1.22 -9.22
CA CYS A 65 6.77 1.93 -9.03
C CYS A 65 6.92 3.44 -9.25
N THR A 66 8.03 4.03 -8.82
CA THR A 66 8.32 5.45 -9.06
C THR A 66 8.42 5.73 -10.55
N GLY A 67 9.13 4.88 -11.31
CA GLY A 67 9.22 5.00 -12.77
C GLY A 67 7.87 4.89 -13.47
N LEU A 68 7.05 3.90 -13.11
CA LEU A 68 5.68 3.77 -13.63
C LEU A 68 4.83 5.02 -13.35
N ALA A 69 4.98 5.59 -12.15
CA ALA A 69 4.23 6.78 -11.77
C ALA A 69 4.70 8.04 -12.52
N MET A 70 5.97 8.12 -12.90
CA MET A 70 6.49 9.20 -13.76
C MET A 70 5.93 9.10 -15.19
N GLU A 71 5.60 7.90 -15.67
CA GLU A 71 4.93 7.65 -16.94
C GLU A 71 3.39 7.79 -16.88
N GLY A 72 2.86 8.30 -15.75
CA GLY A 72 1.43 8.61 -15.60
C GLY A 72 0.56 7.45 -15.10
N MET A 73 1.15 6.30 -14.77
CA MET A 73 0.44 5.21 -14.10
C MET A 73 0.23 5.54 -12.61
N VAL A 74 -0.62 4.76 -11.95
CA VAL A 74 -0.85 4.84 -10.51
C VAL A 74 -0.58 3.46 -9.89
N PRO A 75 0.69 3.12 -9.64
CA PRO A 75 1.01 1.84 -9.03
C PRO A 75 0.54 1.78 -7.58
N VAL A 76 -0.11 0.66 -7.24
CA VAL A 76 -0.43 0.26 -5.87
C VAL A 76 0.66 -0.72 -5.44
N ALA A 77 1.67 -0.21 -4.71
CA ALA A 77 2.85 -0.98 -4.31
C ALA A 77 2.58 -1.72 -3.00
N LEU A 78 2.54 -3.06 -3.03
CA LEU A 78 2.28 -3.90 -1.85
C LEU A 78 3.59 -4.32 -1.17
N TYR A 79 3.67 -4.05 0.12
CA TYR A 79 4.71 -4.53 1.04
C TYR A 79 4.00 -5.29 2.17
N PRO A 80 4.14 -6.61 2.26
CA PRO A 80 3.37 -7.43 3.23
C PRO A 80 3.61 -7.07 4.70
N ARG A 81 4.71 -6.36 5.00
CA ARG A 81 5.03 -5.86 6.36
C ARG A 81 5.73 -4.50 6.30
N TRP A 82 5.51 -3.68 7.32
CA TRP A 82 6.26 -2.43 7.53
C TRP A 82 7.77 -2.68 7.60
N ASP A 83 8.14 -3.78 8.24
CA ASP A 83 9.53 -4.21 8.40
C ASP A 83 10.22 -4.39 7.03
N PHE A 84 9.52 -4.87 6.01
CA PHE A 84 10.06 -5.05 4.66
C PHE A 84 10.18 -3.73 3.90
N LEU A 85 9.25 -2.80 4.11
CA LEU A 85 9.34 -1.47 3.50
C LEU A 85 10.60 -0.71 3.94
N LEU A 86 11.22 -1.06 5.08
CA LEU A 86 12.50 -0.49 5.51
C LEU A 86 13.61 -0.69 4.46
N LEU A 87 13.59 -1.83 3.73
CA LEU A 87 14.57 -2.10 2.67
C LEU A 87 14.43 -1.11 1.49
N ALA A 88 13.24 -0.56 1.29
CA ALA A 88 12.96 0.45 0.26
C ALA A 88 13.06 1.91 0.78
N ALA A 89 13.54 2.12 2.00
CA ALA A 89 13.56 3.44 2.64
C ALA A 89 14.34 4.48 1.81
N ASN A 90 15.45 4.09 1.18
CA ASN A 90 16.22 5.00 0.33
C ASN A 90 15.39 5.48 -0.87
N GLN A 91 14.77 4.58 -1.63
CA GLN A 91 13.94 4.93 -2.79
C GLN A 91 12.73 5.77 -2.38
N LEU A 92 12.14 5.47 -1.22
CA LEU A 92 10.99 6.21 -0.71
C LEU A 92 11.38 7.63 -0.25
N VAL A 93 12.41 7.75 0.60
CA VAL A 93 12.74 9.01 1.28
C VAL A 93 13.60 9.91 0.40
N ASN A 94 14.61 9.38 -0.29
CA ASN A 94 15.56 10.15 -1.07
C ASN A 94 15.15 10.35 -2.53
N HIS A 95 14.26 9.50 -3.06
CA HIS A 95 13.80 9.63 -4.45
C HIS A 95 12.32 10.02 -4.50
N LEU A 96 11.37 9.11 -4.30
CA LEU A 96 9.93 9.37 -4.46
C LEU A 96 9.48 10.64 -3.72
N ASP A 97 9.85 10.78 -2.43
CA ASP A 97 9.45 11.91 -1.60
C ASP A 97 10.10 13.25 -2.03
N LYS A 98 11.22 13.23 -2.74
CA LYS A 98 11.94 14.44 -3.14
C LYS A 98 11.64 14.93 -4.55
N LEU A 99 11.04 14.10 -5.41
CA LEU A 99 10.78 14.44 -6.82
C LEU A 99 9.96 15.72 -6.99
N TYR A 100 9.07 16.05 -6.02
CA TYR A 100 8.31 17.30 -6.08
C TYR A 100 9.20 18.56 -6.12
N ARG A 101 10.40 18.50 -5.56
CA ARG A 101 11.37 19.61 -5.61
C ARG A 101 11.92 19.88 -7.00
N PHE A 102 11.79 18.90 -7.87
CA PHE A 102 12.20 18.97 -9.28
C PHE A 102 11.00 19.16 -10.23
N GLY A 103 9.82 19.48 -9.68
CA GLY A 103 8.60 19.69 -10.44
C GLY A 103 7.87 18.40 -10.83
N TRP A 104 8.31 17.22 -10.36
CA TRP A 104 7.66 15.94 -10.63
C TRP A 104 6.70 15.58 -9.50
N HIS A 105 5.56 15.05 -9.85
CA HIS A 105 4.53 14.63 -8.88
C HIS A 105 4.06 13.19 -9.15
N PRO A 106 4.97 12.21 -9.09
CA PRO A 106 4.58 10.81 -9.26
C PRO A 106 3.59 10.38 -8.18
N LYS A 107 2.60 9.58 -8.56
CA LYS A 107 1.59 9.07 -7.63
C LYS A 107 1.77 7.59 -7.43
N VAL A 108 2.25 7.20 -6.26
CA VAL A 108 2.35 5.81 -5.80
C VAL A 108 1.46 5.65 -4.58
N ILE A 109 0.59 4.64 -4.56
CA ILE A 109 -0.18 4.23 -3.38
C ILE A 109 0.54 3.04 -2.76
N ILE A 110 1.24 3.26 -1.66
CA ILE A 110 2.02 2.24 -0.97
C ILE A 110 1.11 1.57 0.06
N ARG A 111 0.85 0.27 -0.11
CA ARG A 111 0.14 -0.56 0.88
C ARG A 111 1.15 -1.27 1.75
N VAL A 112 1.03 -1.13 3.05
CA VAL A 112 1.92 -1.79 4.00
C VAL A 112 1.12 -2.25 5.21
N SER A 113 1.47 -3.40 5.79
CA SER A 113 0.77 -3.88 6.98
C SER A 113 1.66 -3.92 8.23
N VAL A 114 1.05 -3.67 9.37
CA VAL A 114 1.58 -3.99 10.69
C VAL A 114 1.09 -5.38 11.06
N GLY A 115 1.99 -6.30 11.39
CA GLY A 115 1.62 -7.68 11.72
C GLY A 115 0.90 -7.77 13.06
N ALA A 116 -0.06 -8.70 13.16
CA ALA A 116 -0.73 -9.04 14.40
C ALA A 116 0.12 -10.01 15.25
N THR A 117 -0.06 -9.97 16.56
CA THR A 117 0.59 -10.90 17.49
C THR A 117 -0.31 -12.09 17.88
N ALA A 118 -1.56 -12.07 17.45
CA ALA A 118 -2.55 -13.15 17.62
C ALA A 118 -3.27 -13.41 16.27
N PRO A 119 -3.74 -14.62 16.00
CA PRO A 119 -3.60 -15.86 16.77
C PRO A 119 -2.18 -16.46 16.72
N MET A 120 -1.32 -16.00 15.81
CA MET A 120 0.07 -16.41 15.68
C MET A 120 0.96 -15.17 15.74
N ASN A 121 1.99 -15.21 16.60
CA ASN A 121 2.99 -14.14 16.67
C ASN A 121 4.16 -14.45 15.72
N PRO A 122 4.32 -13.68 14.62
CA PRO A 122 5.41 -13.89 13.67
C PRO A 122 6.76 -13.33 14.16
N GLY A 123 6.80 -12.77 15.36
CA GLY A 123 8.00 -12.20 15.97
C GLY A 123 8.23 -10.70 15.69
N PRO A 124 9.24 -10.11 16.35
CA PRO A 124 9.44 -8.67 16.36
C PRO A 124 9.83 -8.09 15.00
N GLN A 125 10.32 -8.90 14.07
CA GLN A 125 10.68 -8.47 12.72
C GLN A 125 9.49 -8.41 11.74
N HIS A 126 8.26 -8.62 12.24
CA HIS A 126 7.06 -8.65 11.41
C HIS A 126 5.89 -7.86 12.02
N THR A 127 6.10 -7.21 13.18
CA THR A 127 5.04 -6.57 13.96
C THR A 127 5.29 -5.10 14.27
N GLN A 128 6.34 -4.52 13.72
CA GLN A 128 6.71 -3.13 13.99
C GLN A 128 5.85 -2.14 13.20
N ASP A 129 5.54 -1.00 13.81
CA ASP A 129 4.89 0.14 13.17
C ASP A 129 5.87 1.32 13.06
N HIS A 130 6.46 1.50 11.89
CA HIS A 130 7.41 2.56 11.61
C HIS A 130 6.76 3.88 11.15
N THR A 131 5.42 3.98 11.17
CA THR A 131 4.67 5.15 10.66
C THR A 131 5.16 6.47 11.27
N ARG A 132 5.44 6.49 12.58
CA ARG A 132 5.88 7.72 13.27
C ARG A 132 7.24 8.20 12.77
N ALA A 133 8.19 7.29 12.55
CA ALA A 133 9.52 7.60 12.04
C ALA A 133 9.45 8.14 10.62
N PHE A 134 8.73 7.43 9.74
CA PHE A 134 8.58 7.85 8.35
C PHE A 134 7.84 9.19 8.21
N ARG A 135 6.80 9.45 9.00
CA ARG A 135 6.13 10.77 9.01
C ARG A 135 7.07 11.94 9.33
N LYS A 136 8.16 11.69 10.04
CA LYS A 136 9.18 12.72 10.33
C LYS A 136 10.18 12.91 9.19
N MET A 137 10.43 11.88 8.40
CA MET A 137 11.37 11.91 7.28
C MET A 137 10.72 12.39 5.98
N LEU A 138 9.43 12.11 5.80
CA LEU A 138 8.67 12.39 4.57
C LEU A 138 8.07 13.81 4.59
N HIS A 139 8.09 14.47 3.44
CA HIS A 139 7.54 15.81 3.24
C HIS A 139 6.33 15.79 2.29
N SER A 140 6.46 15.12 1.17
CA SER A 140 5.45 15.04 0.10
C SER A 140 4.55 13.81 0.27
N VAL A 141 5.14 12.65 0.52
CA VAL A 141 4.40 11.40 0.74
C VAL A 141 3.68 11.44 2.08
N LYS A 142 2.39 11.06 2.08
CA LYS A 142 1.53 11.11 3.29
C LYS A 142 1.24 9.71 3.81
N ALA A 143 1.40 9.49 5.12
CA ALA A 143 1.11 8.21 5.76
C ALA A 143 -0.24 8.25 6.52
N HIS A 144 -1.13 7.32 6.18
CA HIS A 144 -2.47 7.17 6.73
C HIS A 144 -2.59 5.86 7.49
N ARG A 145 -2.96 5.90 8.77
CA ARG A 145 -3.26 4.72 9.56
C ARG A 145 -4.72 4.34 9.37
N LEU A 146 -4.96 3.11 8.98
CA LEU A 146 -6.29 2.54 8.75
C LEU A 146 -6.68 1.67 9.96
N THR A 147 -7.13 2.31 11.04
CA THR A 147 -7.41 1.64 12.33
C THR A 147 -8.86 1.19 12.49
N ALA A 148 -9.74 1.52 11.55
CA ALA A 148 -11.15 1.16 11.60
C ALA A 148 -11.68 0.88 10.19
N ALA A 149 -12.62 -0.06 10.07
CA ALA A 149 -13.17 -0.51 8.79
C ALA A 149 -13.72 0.66 7.96
N GLU A 150 -14.52 1.51 8.58
CA GLU A 150 -15.17 2.67 7.95
C GLU A 150 -14.19 3.71 7.40
N SER A 151 -12.93 3.69 7.84
CA SER A 151 -11.88 4.59 7.34
C SER A 151 -11.18 4.09 6.08
N VAL A 152 -11.27 2.79 5.78
CA VAL A 152 -10.48 2.14 4.72
C VAL A 152 -10.85 2.66 3.34
N PHE A 153 -12.10 2.45 2.91
CA PHE A 153 -12.53 2.83 1.56
C PHE A 153 -12.37 4.35 1.29
N PRO A 154 -12.81 5.26 2.20
CA PRO A 154 -12.62 6.70 2.01
C PRO A 154 -11.15 7.11 1.89
N ALA A 155 -10.24 6.47 2.67
CA ALA A 155 -8.82 6.78 2.63
C ALA A 155 -8.19 6.39 1.28
N TYR A 156 -8.49 5.20 0.75
CA TYR A 156 -8.02 4.78 -0.57
C TYR A 156 -8.58 5.64 -1.70
N ARG A 157 -9.86 6.01 -1.62
CA ARG A 157 -10.47 6.96 -2.57
C ARG A 157 -9.79 8.32 -2.52
N HIS A 158 -9.47 8.82 -1.32
CA HIS A 158 -8.70 10.05 -1.15
C HIS A 158 -7.30 9.92 -1.75
N ALA A 159 -6.59 8.82 -1.51
CA ALA A 159 -5.26 8.58 -2.06
C ALA A 159 -5.28 8.57 -3.60
N LEU A 160 -6.29 7.93 -4.22
CA LEU A 160 -6.46 7.94 -5.68
C LEU A 160 -6.67 9.35 -6.24
N ASN A 161 -7.44 10.19 -5.56
CA ASN A 161 -7.78 11.54 -6.01
C ASN A 161 -6.74 12.60 -5.60
N SER A 162 -5.88 12.30 -4.62
CA SER A 162 -4.80 13.19 -4.19
C SER A 162 -3.74 13.34 -5.27
N ARG A 163 -3.08 14.49 -5.31
CA ARG A 163 -1.86 14.70 -6.14
C ARG A 163 -0.59 14.11 -5.50
N HIS A 164 -0.65 13.65 -4.26
CA HIS A 164 0.50 13.13 -3.51
C HIS A 164 0.50 11.61 -3.48
N SER A 165 1.69 11.04 -3.43
CA SER A 165 1.86 9.64 -3.04
C SER A 165 1.45 9.42 -1.59
N SER A 166 0.97 8.21 -1.27
CA SER A 166 0.42 7.88 0.05
C SER A 166 0.92 6.53 0.55
N ILE A 167 1.17 6.42 1.84
CA ILE A 167 1.39 5.15 2.54
C ILE A 167 0.09 4.81 3.29
N MET A 168 -0.52 3.71 2.92
CA MET A 168 -1.73 3.16 3.53
C MET A 168 -1.31 2.07 4.51
N VAL A 169 -1.35 2.39 5.81
CA VAL A 169 -0.89 1.50 6.89
C VAL A 169 -2.08 0.68 7.39
N GLU A 170 -2.09 -0.58 7.05
CA GLU A 170 -3.12 -1.56 7.40
C GLU A 170 -2.68 -2.36 8.63
N TYR A 171 -3.62 -2.79 9.46
CA TYR A 171 -3.34 -3.55 10.68
C TYR A 171 -3.91 -4.95 10.58
N MET A 172 -3.05 -5.97 10.63
CA MET A 172 -3.43 -7.39 10.47
C MET A 172 -4.38 -7.90 11.57
N GLU A 173 -4.45 -7.21 12.70
CA GLU A 173 -5.41 -7.52 13.77
C GLU A 173 -6.87 -7.24 13.38
N HIS A 174 -7.10 -6.44 12.34
CA HIS A 174 -8.45 -6.11 11.85
C HIS A 174 -8.88 -6.95 10.64
N TYR A 175 -8.00 -7.81 10.08
CA TYR A 175 -8.28 -8.66 8.91
C TYR A 175 -9.17 -9.85 9.21
#